data_c861e621f141937cb0a78496da08c945
#
_entry.id   c861e621f141937cb0a78496da08c945
#
_cell.length_a   1.000
_cell.length_b   1.000
_cell.length_c   1.000
_cell.angle_alpha   90.00
_cell.angle_beta   90.00
_cell.angle_gamma   90.00
#
_symmetry.space_group_name_H-M   'P 1'
#
loop_
_entity.id
_entity.type
_entity.pdbx_description
1 polymer ?
#
loop_
_entity_poly.entity_id
_entity_poly.type
_entity_poly.pdbx_seq_one_letter_code
_entity_poly.pdbx_strand_id
1 'polypeptide(L)'
;MEEPTFWDDPKESTKIVREAKQLKDTVEKYNKLKSEYEDIGVLIEMGYEENDESLIPEIEGMLEAFTKEIDELKIATLLTGEYDSSNAIMKLNAGAGGTESCDWCSMLYRMYTRWAAAEGYSVEILDMLEGDEAGIKSVTLQINGLNAYGYLRSEHGVHRLVRISPFNAAGKRQTSFVSCDIMPDIEEDLDVDINPDDLRIDTYRSSGAGGQHINKTSSAIRITHIPTGVVVQCQNERSQFQNKDKAMQMLKAKLFMLKQQANVEKLSDIRGDVKDIGWGNQIRSYVMQPYTMVKDHRTGAESGNVSAVMDGDIDKFIIAYLTWQSLGCTARNAGDE
;
A
#
# COMPACT_ATOMS: atom_id res chain seq x y z
N MET A 1 -27.53 16.93 -6.36
CA MET A 1 -28.20 15.72 -6.85
C MET A 1 -29.65 16.00 -7.31
N GLU A 2 -30.25 17.08 -6.89
CA GLU A 2 -31.64 17.47 -7.26
C GLU A 2 -31.73 18.26 -8.56
N GLU A 3 -30.62 18.68 -9.14
CA GLU A 3 -30.62 19.39 -10.42
C GLU A 3 -30.87 18.43 -11.58
N PRO A 4 -31.75 18.80 -12.54
CA PRO A 4 -32.13 17.95 -13.67
C PRO A 4 -30.94 17.54 -14.56
N THR A 5 -29.88 18.37 -14.60
CA THR A 5 -28.68 18.18 -15.41
C THR A 5 -27.58 17.35 -14.69
N PHE A 6 -27.82 16.99 -13.43
CA PHE A 6 -26.80 16.24 -12.61
C PHE A 6 -26.40 14.91 -13.25
N TRP A 7 -27.33 14.24 -13.93
CA TRP A 7 -27.12 12.92 -14.53
C TRP A 7 -26.65 12.98 -15.99
N ASP A 8 -26.49 14.17 -16.56
CA ASP A 8 -26.08 14.34 -17.97
C ASP A 8 -24.59 13.98 -18.15
N ASP A 9 -23.77 14.14 -17.11
CA ASP A 9 -22.39 13.64 -17.07
C ASP A 9 -22.25 12.48 -16.06
N PRO A 10 -22.24 11.22 -16.53
CA PRO A 10 -22.16 10.06 -15.66
C PRO A 10 -20.86 9.98 -14.85
N LYS A 11 -19.74 10.57 -15.35
CA LYS A 11 -18.45 10.55 -14.66
C LYS A 11 -18.47 11.51 -13.48
N GLU A 12 -18.90 12.75 -13.71
CA GLU A 12 -18.93 13.78 -12.68
C GLU A 12 -20.00 13.47 -11.62
N SER A 13 -21.17 12.97 -12.03
CA SER A 13 -22.22 12.55 -11.11
C SER A 13 -21.77 11.38 -10.21
N THR A 14 -21.05 10.39 -10.76
CA THR A 14 -20.51 9.26 -9.98
C THR A 14 -19.48 9.75 -8.95
N LYS A 15 -18.62 10.70 -9.33
CA LYS A 15 -17.63 11.31 -8.42
C LYS A 15 -18.32 12.01 -7.24
N ILE A 16 -19.28 12.88 -7.53
CA ILE A 16 -20.04 13.62 -6.51
C ILE A 16 -20.82 12.68 -5.59
N VAL A 17 -21.44 11.63 -6.15
CA VAL A 17 -22.17 10.60 -5.35
C VAL A 17 -21.20 9.87 -4.42
N ARG A 18 -19.98 9.54 -4.90
CA ARG A 18 -18.94 8.89 -4.10
C ARG A 18 -18.47 9.79 -2.96
N GLU A 19 -18.17 11.07 -3.25
CA GLU A 19 -17.79 12.06 -2.24
C GLU A 19 -18.90 12.27 -1.21
N ALA A 20 -20.14 12.43 -1.66
CA ALA A 20 -21.29 12.60 -0.76
C ALA A 20 -21.48 11.38 0.15
N LYS A 21 -21.29 10.16 -0.37
CA LYS A 21 -21.33 8.93 0.42
C LYS A 21 -20.22 8.91 1.46
N GLN A 22 -18.98 9.24 1.08
CA GLN A 22 -17.84 9.29 1.99
C GLN A 22 -18.05 10.27 3.15
N LEU A 23 -18.52 11.48 2.82
CA LEU A 23 -18.85 12.49 3.83
C LEU A 23 -19.97 12.00 4.77
N LYS A 24 -21.00 11.37 4.23
CA LYS A 24 -22.09 10.81 5.01
C LYS A 24 -21.59 9.71 5.95
N ASP A 25 -20.82 8.77 5.45
CA ASP A 25 -20.25 7.66 6.23
C ASP A 25 -19.35 8.21 7.36
N THR A 26 -18.58 9.27 7.09
CA THR A 26 -17.75 9.95 8.11
C THR A 26 -18.60 10.60 9.20
N VAL A 27 -19.67 11.30 8.81
CA VAL A 27 -20.59 11.94 9.77
C VAL A 27 -21.34 10.89 10.61
N GLU A 28 -21.80 9.81 9.97
CA GLU A 28 -22.46 8.70 10.67
C GLU A 28 -21.51 8.03 11.68
N LYS A 29 -20.25 7.79 11.29
CA LYS A 29 -19.21 7.22 12.16
C LYS A 29 -18.93 8.14 13.36
N TYR A 30 -18.82 9.45 13.12
CA TYR A 30 -18.65 10.43 14.19
C TYR A 30 -19.85 10.45 15.16
N ASN A 31 -21.08 10.47 14.63
CA ASN A 31 -22.28 10.49 15.46
C ASN A 31 -22.42 9.21 16.29
N LYS A 32 -22.08 8.05 15.71
CA LYS A 32 -22.03 6.77 16.42
C LYS A 32 -21.06 6.83 17.59
N LEU A 33 -19.82 7.24 17.35
CA LEU A 33 -18.80 7.38 18.40
C LEU A 33 -19.22 8.36 19.48
N LYS A 34 -19.88 9.47 19.10
CA LYS A 34 -20.41 10.42 20.07
C LYS A 34 -21.47 9.80 20.97
N SER A 35 -22.40 9.02 20.41
CA SER A 35 -23.41 8.30 21.18
C SER A 35 -22.76 7.27 22.12
N GLU A 36 -21.81 6.48 21.64
CA GLU A 36 -21.09 5.50 22.45
C GLU A 36 -20.35 6.15 23.62
N TYR A 37 -19.73 7.32 23.38
CA TYR A 37 -19.10 8.09 24.46
C TYR A 37 -20.11 8.53 25.52
N GLU A 38 -21.28 9.03 25.11
CA GLU A 38 -22.35 9.45 26.00
C GLU A 38 -22.91 8.24 26.78
N ASP A 39 -23.12 7.10 26.13
CA ASP A 39 -23.61 5.86 26.75
C ASP A 39 -22.60 5.32 27.78
N ILE A 40 -21.31 5.30 27.48
CA ILE A 40 -20.27 4.92 28.45
C ILE A 40 -20.28 5.87 29.66
N GLY A 41 -20.41 7.18 29.41
CA GLY A 41 -20.51 8.17 30.49
C GLY A 41 -21.68 7.90 31.44
N VAL A 42 -22.85 7.62 30.89
CA VAL A 42 -24.08 7.29 31.67
C VAL A 42 -23.87 6.02 32.46
N LEU A 43 -23.29 4.97 31.86
CA LEU A 43 -23.05 3.71 32.59
C LEU A 43 -22.06 3.88 33.75
N ILE A 44 -21.03 4.71 33.56
CA ILE A 44 -20.09 5.05 34.65
C ILE A 44 -20.79 5.79 35.77
N GLU A 45 -21.62 6.81 35.45
CA GLU A 45 -22.40 7.54 36.46
C GLU A 45 -23.36 6.62 37.23
N MET A 46 -24.09 5.75 36.54
CA MET A 46 -24.98 4.76 37.15
C MET A 46 -24.22 3.81 38.08
N GLY A 47 -23.06 3.29 37.64
CA GLY A 47 -22.22 2.41 38.44
C GLY A 47 -21.74 3.08 39.76
N TYR A 48 -21.41 4.38 39.68
CA TYR A 48 -21.04 5.15 40.88
C TYR A 48 -22.23 5.43 41.80
N GLU A 49 -23.40 5.78 41.26
CA GLU A 49 -24.60 6.09 42.06
C GLU A 49 -25.14 4.85 42.76
N GLU A 50 -25.17 3.71 42.09
CA GLU A 50 -25.69 2.44 42.62
C GLU A 50 -24.61 1.64 43.37
N ASN A 51 -23.33 2.07 43.30
CA ASN A 51 -22.17 1.35 43.85
C ASN A 51 -22.11 -0.09 43.37
N ASP A 52 -22.42 -0.29 42.06
CA ASP A 52 -22.49 -1.60 41.40
C ASP A 52 -21.21 -1.91 40.63
N GLU A 53 -20.33 -2.70 41.25
CA GLU A 53 -19.08 -3.15 40.63
C GLU A 53 -19.29 -4.16 39.49
N SER A 54 -20.49 -4.72 39.31
CA SER A 54 -20.77 -5.70 38.26
C SER A 54 -20.78 -5.08 36.86
N LEU A 55 -20.92 -3.76 36.75
CA LEU A 55 -20.84 -3.00 35.48
C LEU A 55 -19.41 -2.80 34.97
N ILE A 56 -18.39 -2.99 35.81
CA ILE A 56 -17.00 -2.73 35.45
C ILE A 56 -16.55 -3.52 34.19
N PRO A 57 -16.78 -4.85 34.08
CA PRO A 57 -16.34 -5.59 32.89
C PRO A 57 -17.05 -5.17 31.61
N GLU A 58 -18.31 -4.72 31.70
CA GLU A 58 -19.06 -4.21 30.55
C GLU A 58 -18.50 -2.86 30.10
N ILE A 59 -18.27 -1.96 31.05
CA ILE A 59 -17.66 -0.64 30.75
C ILE A 59 -16.25 -0.78 30.17
N GLU A 60 -15.43 -1.68 30.71
CA GLU A 60 -14.08 -1.95 30.19
C GLU A 60 -14.15 -2.46 28.74
N GLY A 61 -15.07 -3.39 28.44
CA GLY A 61 -15.27 -3.89 27.08
C GLY A 61 -15.72 -2.80 26.11
N MET A 62 -16.64 -1.93 26.55
CA MET A 62 -17.09 -0.78 25.73
C MET A 62 -15.96 0.24 25.50
N LEU A 63 -15.16 0.53 26.53
CA LEU A 63 -14.01 1.44 26.42
C LEU A 63 -12.94 0.90 25.45
N GLU A 64 -12.69 -0.40 25.48
CA GLU A 64 -11.72 -1.04 24.59
C GLU A 64 -12.18 -0.95 23.13
N ALA A 65 -13.45 -1.26 22.85
CA ALA A 65 -14.05 -1.11 21.52
C ALA A 65 -14.03 0.35 21.04
N PHE A 66 -14.48 1.27 21.89
CA PHE A 66 -14.50 2.70 21.61
C PHE A 66 -13.10 3.28 21.32
N THR A 67 -12.10 2.86 22.09
CA THR A 67 -10.72 3.31 21.90
C THR A 67 -10.21 2.86 20.50
N LYS A 68 -10.52 1.63 20.11
CA LYS A 68 -10.17 1.11 18.79
C LYS A 68 -10.83 1.91 17.66
N GLU A 69 -12.14 2.18 17.77
CA GLU A 69 -12.87 2.96 16.76
C GLU A 69 -12.39 4.41 16.67
N ILE A 70 -11.99 5.04 17.80
CA ILE A 70 -11.38 6.38 17.79
C ILE A 70 -10.02 6.36 17.10
N ASP A 71 -9.19 5.37 17.35
CA ASP A 71 -7.89 5.27 16.70
C ASP A 71 -8.03 5.09 15.19
N GLU A 72 -9.01 4.30 14.73
CA GLU A 72 -9.36 4.22 13.31
C GLU A 72 -9.81 5.57 12.73
N LEU A 73 -10.63 6.34 13.46
CA LEU A 73 -11.08 7.66 13.02
C LEU A 73 -9.91 8.66 12.95
N LYS A 74 -9.01 8.64 13.95
CA LYS A 74 -7.78 9.47 13.92
C LYS A 74 -6.97 9.19 12.67
N ILE A 75 -6.76 7.92 12.34
CA ILE A 75 -6.01 7.54 11.13
C ILE A 75 -6.70 8.08 9.88
N ALA A 76 -8.02 7.94 9.79
CA ALA A 76 -8.78 8.48 8.65
C ALA A 76 -8.60 9.99 8.51
N THR A 77 -8.41 10.74 9.61
CA THR A 77 -8.13 12.18 9.56
C THR A 77 -6.71 12.54 9.11
N LEU A 78 -5.77 11.58 9.14
CA LEU A 78 -4.40 11.77 8.65
C LEU A 78 -4.30 11.59 7.12
N LEU A 79 -5.33 11.00 6.51
CA LEU A 79 -5.41 10.75 5.08
C LEU A 79 -6.00 11.99 4.37
N THR A 80 -5.16 13.02 4.21
CA THR A 80 -5.56 14.32 3.63
C THR A 80 -5.02 14.54 2.21
N GLY A 81 -4.27 13.58 1.67
CA GLY A 81 -3.73 13.66 0.32
C GLY A 81 -4.82 13.50 -0.75
N GLU A 82 -4.67 14.18 -1.86
CA GLU A 82 -5.61 14.19 -2.99
C GLU A 82 -6.01 12.78 -3.46
N TYR A 83 -5.06 11.82 -3.38
CA TYR A 83 -5.27 10.44 -3.85
C TYR A 83 -5.37 9.42 -2.71
N ASP A 84 -5.37 9.87 -1.45
CA ASP A 84 -5.38 8.95 -0.31
C ASP A 84 -6.61 8.03 -0.29
N SER A 85 -7.75 8.50 -0.83
CA SER A 85 -8.98 7.71 -0.94
C SER A 85 -9.01 6.69 -2.09
N SER A 86 -7.96 6.65 -2.93
CA SER A 86 -7.90 5.78 -4.10
C SER A 86 -7.54 4.34 -3.75
N ASN A 87 -7.85 3.42 -4.68
CA ASN A 87 -7.26 2.09 -4.68
C ASN A 87 -5.73 2.19 -4.84
N ALA A 88 -5.01 1.14 -4.48
CA ALA A 88 -3.56 1.10 -4.59
C ALA A 88 -3.10 0.10 -5.65
N ILE A 89 -2.09 0.48 -6.41
CA ILE A 89 -1.30 -0.44 -7.23
C ILE A 89 0.04 -0.63 -6.53
N MET A 90 0.30 -1.85 -6.05
CA MET A 90 1.53 -2.23 -5.38
C MET A 90 2.39 -3.09 -6.29
N LYS A 91 3.66 -2.74 -6.45
CA LYS A 91 4.64 -3.55 -7.17
C LYS A 91 5.78 -3.94 -6.25
N LEU A 92 5.97 -5.24 -6.05
CA LEU A 92 7.11 -5.82 -5.35
C LEU A 92 8.12 -6.34 -6.35
N ASN A 93 9.40 -6.03 -6.16
CA ASN A 93 10.48 -6.55 -6.98
C ASN A 93 11.59 -7.11 -6.08
N ALA A 94 11.97 -8.35 -6.33
CA ALA A 94 13.13 -8.95 -5.70
C ALA A 94 14.40 -8.20 -6.13
N GLY A 95 15.17 -7.77 -5.13
CA GLY A 95 16.43 -7.06 -5.32
C GLY A 95 17.65 -7.99 -5.21
N ALA A 96 18.75 -7.47 -4.65
CA ALA A 96 19.93 -8.26 -4.41
C ALA A 96 19.67 -9.41 -3.42
N GLY A 97 20.09 -10.63 -3.78
CA GLY A 97 19.94 -11.82 -2.94
C GLY A 97 19.62 -13.12 -3.72
N GLY A 98 19.44 -13.05 -5.04
CA GLY A 98 19.14 -14.24 -5.87
C GLY A 98 17.83 -14.93 -5.43
N THR A 99 17.85 -16.27 -5.31
CA THR A 99 16.70 -17.09 -4.88
C THR A 99 16.13 -16.63 -3.53
N GLU A 100 16.99 -16.21 -2.60
CA GLU A 100 16.60 -15.72 -1.28
C GLU A 100 15.75 -14.44 -1.37
N SER A 101 16.08 -13.52 -2.28
CA SER A 101 15.27 -12.31 -2.48
C SER A 101 13.93 -12.60 -3.17
N CYS A 102 13.86 -13.61 -4.02
CA CYS A 102 12.61 -14.07 -4.61
C CYS A 102 11.67 -14.69 -3.55
N ASP A 103 12.22 -15.47 -2.63
CA ASP A 103 11.46 -16.01 -1.50
C ASP A 103 10.99 -14.89 -0.56
N TRP A 104 11.85 -13.91 -0.28
CA TRP A 104 11.49 -12.72 0.48
C TRP A 104 10.34 -11.94 -0.16
N CYS A 105 10.37 -11.78 -1.48
CA CYS A 105 9.27 -11.16 -2.23
C CYS A 105 7.96 -11.93 -2.06
N SER A 106 8.01 -13.27 -2.09
CA SER A 106 6.86 -14.14 -1.85
C SER A 106 6.31 -13.97 -0.42
N MET A 107 7.19 -13.83 0.57
CA MET A 107 6.79 -13.59 1.96
C MET A 107 6.09 -12.23 2.12
N LEU A 108 6.62 -11.17 1.52
CA LEU A 108 5.98 -9.84 1.53
C LEU A 108 4.63 -9.84 0.80
N TYR A 109 4.56 -10.51 -0.35
CA TYR A 109 3.30 -10.69 -1.07
C TYR A 109 2.23 -11.33 -0.17
N ARG A 110 2.58 -12.39 0.56
CA ARG A 110 1.68 -13.05 1.51
C ARG A 110 1.28 -12.12 2.66
N MET A 111 2.23 -11.36 3.19
CA MET A 111 1.99 -10.39 4.28
C MET A 111 0.96 -9.34 3.85
N TYR A 112 1.16 -8.70 2.70
CA TYR A 112 0.26 -7.66 2.21
C TYR A 112 -1.11 -8.19 1.80
N THR A 113 -1.18 -9.38 1.20
CA THR A 113 -2.47 -10.01 0.88
C THR A 113 -3.27 -10.36 2.13
N ARG A 114 -2.62 -10.78 3.21
CA ARG A 114 -3.29 -11.07 4.48
C ARG A 114 -3.77 -9.81 5.17
N TRP A 115 -2.93 -8.78 5.19
CA TRP A 115 -3.33 -7.47 5.69
C TRP A 115 -4.54 -6.92 4.92
N ALA A 116 -4.50 -6.92 3.60
CA ALA A 116 -5.60 -6.46 2.77
C ALA A 116 -6.90 -7.25 3.04
N ALA A 117 -6.81 -8.57 3.23
CA ALA A 117 -7.97 -9.39 3.57
C ALA A 117 -8.53 -9.06 4.97
N ALA A 118 -7.67 -8.77 5.95
CA ALA A 118 -8.09 -8.36 7.30
C ALA A 118 -8.80 -7.00 7.30
N GLU A 119 -8.33 -6.05 6.46
CA GLU A 119 -8.94 -4.74 6.26
C GLU A 119 -10.19 -4.77 5.33
N GLY A 120 -10.57 -5.94 4.82
CA GLY A 120 -11.71 -6.09 3.93
C GLY A 120 -11.46 -5.61 2.50
N TYR A 121 -10.21 -5.44 2.09
CA TYR A 121 -9.84 -5.07 0.73
C TYR A 121 -9.82 -6.29 -0.18
N SER A 122 -10.20 -6.08 -1.45
CA SER A 122 -10.02 -7.10 -2.48
C SER A 122 -8.68 -6.91 -3.18
N VAL A 123 -7.99 -8.03 -3.44
CA VAL A 123 -6.66 -8.02 -4.09
C VAL A 123 -6.77 -8.72 -5.43
N GLU A 124 -6.31 -8.05 -6.48
CA GLU A 124 -6.20 -8.58 -7.83
C GLU A 124 -4.75 -8.61 -8.27
N ILE A 125 -4.30 -9.73 -8.83
CA ILE A 125 -2.95 -9.85 -9.39
C ILE A 125 -2.97 -9.34 -10.82
N LEU A 126 -2.28 -8.23 -11.09
CA LEU A 126 -2.16 -7.66 -12.43
C LEU A 126 -1.05 -8.32 -13.24
N ASP A 127 0.07 -8.63 -12.59
CA ASP A 127 1.23 -9.28 -13.20
C ASP A 127 2.02 -10.03 -12.14
N MET A 128 2.55 -11.21 -12.50
CA MET A 128 3.41 -11.99 -11.62
C MET A 128 4.47 -12.72 -12.45
N LEU A 129 5.71 -12.58 -12.02
CA LEU A 129 6.85 -13.29 -12.55
C LEU A 129 7.48 -14.13 -11.44
N GLU A 130 7.44 -15.44 -11.62
CA GLU A 130 8.06 -16.37 -10.66
C GLU A 130 9.59 -16.31 -10.74
N GLY A 131 10.25 -16.65 -9.65
CA GLY A 131 11.70 -16.85 -9.61
C GLY A 131 12.10 -18.14 -10.32
N ASP A 132 13.32 -18.19 -10.83
CA ASP A 132 13.80 -19.33 -11.63
C ASP A 132 13.86 -20.64 -10.81
N GLU A 133 14.17 -20.55 -9.52
CA GLU A 133 14.30 -21.72 -8.62
C GLU A 133 13.20 -21.76 -7.55
N ALA A 134 12.84 -20.61 -6.99
CA ALA A 134 11.82 -20.47 -5.96
C ALA A 134 11.36 -19.02 -5.80
N GLY A 135 10.16 -18.85 -5.22
CA GLY A 135 9.63 -17.55 -4.85
C GLY A 135 9.15 -16.71 -6.05
N ILE A 136 9.01 -15.42 -5.83
CA ILE A 136 8.48 -14.45 -6.79
C ILE A 136 9.56 -13.43 -7.13
N LYS A 137 9.87 -13.26 -8.41
CA LYS A 137 10.82 -12.26 -8.89
C LYS A 137 10.20 -10.87 -8.93
N SER A 138 8.96 -10.76 -9.39
CA SER A 138 8.17 -9.54 -9.31
C SER A 138 6.68 -9.84 -9.28
N VAL A 139 5.91 -9.04 -8.57
CA VAL A 139 4.46 -9.10 -8.58
C VAL A 139 3.88 -7.70 -8.55
N THR A 140 2.82 -7.50 -9.33
CA THR A 140 2.04 -6.27 -9.33
C THR A 140 0.62 -6.60 -8.90
N LEU A 141 0.15 -5.97 -7.84
CA LEU A 141 -1.16 -6.16 -7.23
C LEU A 141 -1.98 -4.89 -7.38
N GLN A 142 -3.26 -5.04 -7.60
CA GLN A 142 -4.25 -3.98 -7.41
C GLN A 142 -5.00 -4.29 -6.13
N ILE A 143 -4.99 -3.36 -5.19
CA ILE A 143 -5.66 -3.48 -3.89
C ILE A 143 -6.81 -2.48 -3.89
N ASN A 144 -8.04 -3.03 -3.93
CA ASN A 144 -9.24 -2.24 -4.10
C ASN A 144 -9.94 -2.05 -2.75
N GLY A 145 -10.15 -0.82 -2.39
CA GLY A 145 -10.87 -0.42 -1.18
C GLY A 145 -10.64 1.04 -0.83
N LEU A 146 -11.50 1.55 0.02
CA LEU A 146 -11.42 2.95 0.46
C LEU A 146 -10.11 3.20 1.21
N ASN A 147 -9.38 4.24 0.80
CA ASN A 147 -8.12 4.66 1.40
C ASN A 147 -6.96 3.65 1.27
N ALA A 148 -7.07 2.63 0.41
CA ALA A 148 -6.03 1.62 0.25
C ALA A 148 -4.68 2.26 -0.10
N TYR A 149 -4.65 3.25 -1.01
CA TYR A 149 -3.42 3.98 -1.32
C TYR A 149 -2.92 4.81 -0.14
N GLY A 150 -3.82 5.52 0.55
CA GLY A 150 -3.46 6.37 1.68
C GLY A 150 -2.73 5.61 2.79
N TYR A 151 -3.16 4.38 3.09
CA TYR A 151 -2.47 3.50 4.04
C TYR A 151 -1.17 2.95 3.47
N LEU A 152 -1.23 2.37 2.28
CA LEU A 152 -0.10 1.63 1.70
C LEU A 152 1.04 2.51 1.22
N ARG A 153 0.83 3.80 0.95
CA ARG A 153 1.93 4.73 0.60
C ARG A 153 3.02 4.77 1.67
N SER A 154 2.68 4.43 2.91
CA SER A 154 3.64 4.27 4.01
C SER A 154 4.63 3.12 3.77
N GLU A 155 4.28 2.14 2.95
CA GLU A 155 5.07 0.95 2.66
C GLU A 155 6.00 1.11 1.44
N HIS A 156 5.94 2.27 0.79
CA HIS A 156 6.81 2.58 -0.35
C HIS A 156 8.28 2.66 0.09
N GLY A 157 9.14 1.82 -0.52
CA GLY A 157 10.58 1.81 -0.26
C GLY A 157 11.18 0.40 -0.27
N VAL A 158 12.32 0.24 0.40
CA VAL A 158 13.07 -1.01 0.42
C VAL A 158 12.86 -1.75 1.75
N HIS A 159 12.50 -3.01 1.65
CA HIS A 159 12.31 -3.93 2.78
C HIS A 159 13.50 -4.89 2.88
N ARG A 160 14.17 -4.91 4.03
CA ARG A 160 15.35 -5.72 4.28
C ARG A 160 15.02 -6.91 5.16
N LEU A 161 15.32 -8.13 4.70
CA LEU A 161 15.26 -9.36 5.48
C LEU A 161 16.66 -9.78 5.93
N VAL A 162 16.77 -10.19 7.18
CA VAL A 162 17.98 -10.85 7.74
C VAL A 162 17.56 -12.14 8.40
N ARG A 163 17.96 -13.27 7.80
CA ARG A 163 17.67 -14.61 8.35
C ARG A 163 18.73 -15.62 7.97
N ILE A 164 18.70 -16.80 8.61
CA ILE A 164 19.42 -17.98 8.13
C ILE A 164 18.69 -18.48 6.90
N SER A 165 19.39 -18.52 5.75
CA SER A 165 18.80 -18.90 4.48
C SER A 165 18.43 -20.39 4.44
N PRO A 166 17.17 -20.74 4.08
CA PRO A 166 16.78 -22.14 3.87
C PRO A 166 17.41 -22.75 2.59
N PHE A 167 17.90 -21.91 1.68
CA PHE A 167 18.54 -22.32 0.42
C PHE A 167 20.05 -22.53 0.56
N ASN A 168 20.64 -22.19 1.70
CA ASN A 168 22.07 -22.33 1.94
C ASN A 168 22.35 -23.51 2.86
N ALA A 169 22.91 -24.59 2.29
CA ALA A 169 23.27 -25.81 3.04
C ALA A 169 24.24 -25.55 4.22
N ALA A 170 25.02 -24.47 4.18
CA ALA A 170 25.95 -24.09 5.26
C ALA A 170 25.26 -23.31 6.39
N GLY A 171 23.95 -23.07 6.33
CA GLY A 171 23.19 -22.36 7.37
C GLY A 171 23.67 -20.93 7.65
N LYS A 172 24.26 -20.26 6.66
CA LYS A 172 24.76 -18.89 6.82
C LYS A 172 23.61 -17.89 6.86
N ARG A 173 23.75 -16.90 7.75
CA ARG A 173 22.86 -15.74 7.79
C ARG A 173 23.06 -14.89 6.53
N GLN A 174 21.98 -14.58 5.85
CA GLN A 174 21.97 -13.76 4.63
C GLN A 174 21.06 -12.55 4.80
N THR A 175 21.31 -11.55 3.96
CA THR A 175 20.51 -10.34 3.88
C THR A 175 19.95 -10.24 2.48
N SER A 176 18.64 -10.04 2.36
CA SER A 176 17.94 -9.89 1.10
C SER A 176 17.10 -8.62 1.09
N PHE A 177 16.91 -8.06 -0.07
CA PHE A 177 16.18 -6.81 -0.28
C PHE A 177 15.06 -7.00 -1.29
N VAL A 178 13.94 -6.37 -1.01
CA VAL A 178 12.79 -6.24 -1.93
C VAL A 178 12.40 -4.78 -1.96
N SER A 179 12.19 -4.24 -3.15
CA SER A 179 11.59 -2.92 -3.31
C SER A 179 10.07 -3.05 -3.39
N CYS A 180 9.38 -2.19 -2.67
CA CYS A 180 7.94 -1.99 -2.71
C CYS A 180 7.65 -0.62 -3.33
N ASP A 181 6.98 -0.60 -4.46
CA ASP A 181 6.57 0.60 -5.18
C ASP A 181 5.04 0.71 -5.10
N ILE A 182 4.55 1.83 -4.57
CA ILE A 182 3.12 2.05 -4.36
C ILE A 182 2.66 3.23 -5.19
N MET A 183 1.57 3.04 -5.93
CA MET A 183 0.96 4.03 -6.79
C MET A 183 -0.54 4.10 -6.52
N PRO A 184 -1.19 5.27 -6.65
CA PRO A 184 -2.64 5.33 -6.65
C PRO A 184 -3.19 4.71 -7.93
N ASP A 185 -4.30 4.00 -7.82
CA ASP A 185 -5.11 3.58 -8.97
C ASP A 185 -6.05 4.74 -9.34
N ILE A 186 -5.66 5.48 -10.35
CA ILE A 186 -6.39 6.68 -10.76
C ILE A 186 -7.28 6.32 -11.93
N GLU A 187 -8.58 6.25 -11.67
CA GLU A 187 -9.61 6.03 -12.70
C GLU A 187 -9.87 7.29 -13.56
N GLU A 188 -9.48 8.47 -13.06
CA GLU A 188 -9.70 9.74 -13.75
C GLU A 188 -8.56 10.09 -14.69
N ASP A 189 -8.92 10.82 -15.76
CA ASP A 189 -7.94 11.42 -16.66
C ASP A 189 -6.97 12.30 -15.86
N LEU A 190 -5.85 11.70 -15.50
CA LEU A 190 -4.72 12.48 -15.09
C LEU A 190 -4.46 13.49 -16.20
N ASP A 191 -4.30 14.73 -15.84
CA ASP A 191 -3.87 15.83 -16.72
C ASP A 191 -2.41 15.60 -17.19
N VAL A 192 -2.12 14.35 -17.53
CA VAL A 192 -0.93 13.88 -18.22
C VAL A 192 -1.41 13.49 -19.62
N ASP A 193 -1.33 14.47 -20.50
CA ASP A 193 -1.56 14.24 -21.93
C ASP A 193 -0.44 13.32 -22.45
N ILE A 194 -0.78 12.07 -22.73
CA ILE A 194 0.16 11.08 -23.27
C ILE A 194 -0.02 11.06 -24.76
N ASN A 195 0.93 11.62 -25.49
CA ASN A 195 0.95 11.53 -26.94
C ASN A 195 1.16 10.06 -27.35
N PRO A 196 0.27 9.47 -28.15
CA PRO A 196 0.43 8.10 -28.64
C PRO A 196 1.75 7.85 -29.38
N ASP A 197 2.34 8.87 -30.01
CA ASP A 197 3.60 8.78 -30.74
C ASP A 197 4.81 8.61 -29.80
N ASP A 198 4.66 8.95 -28.53
CA ASP A 198 5.67 8.76 -27.48
C ASP A 198 5.63 7.36 -26.84
N LEU A 199 4.70 6.51 -27.29
CA LEU A 199 4.52 5.17 -26.74
C LEU A 199 5.05 4.10 -27.69
N ARG A 200 5.93 3.25 -27.19
CA ARG A 200 6.24 1.98 -27.81
C ARG A 200 5.47 0.87 -27.12
N ILE A 201 4.56 0.23 -27.88
CA ILE A 201 3.73 -0.86 -27.38
C ILE A 201 4.24 -2.15 -28.01
N ASP A 202 4.79 -3.03 -27.16
CA ASP A 202 5.27 -4.35 -27.53
C ASP A 202 4.28 -5.41 -27.03
N THR A 203 3.85 -6.30 -27.93
CA THR A 203 3.06 -7.48 -27.57
C THR A 203 3.98 -8.68 -27.44
N TYR A 204 3.82 -9.46 -26.38
CA TYR A 204 4.62 -10.66 -26.18
C TYR A 204 3.77 -11.81 -25.62
N ARG A 205 4.35 -13.00 -25.62
CA ARG A 205 3.67 -14.17 -25.06
C ARG A 205 3.81 -14.13 -23.55
N SER A 206 2.67 -14.27 -22.84
CA SER A 206 2.69 -14.39 -21.38
C SER A 206 3.51 -15.61 -20.97
N SER A 207 4.43 -15.45 -20.01
CA SER A 207 5.17 -16.53 -19.39
C SER A 207 4.50 -16.90 -18.07
N GLY A 208 4.06 -18.15 -17.91
CA GLY A 208 3.44 -18.66 -16.69
C GLY A 208 3.07 -20.13 -16.81
N ALA A 209 2.88 -20.80 -15.70
CA ALA A 209 2.41 -22.20 -15.62
C ALA A 209 0.94 -22.26 -16.03
N GLY A 210 0.66 -22.29 -17.33
CA GLY A 210 -0.67 -22.42 -17.92
C GLY A 210 -0.67 -23.25 -19.18
N GLY A 211 -1.76 -24.00 -19.42
CA GLY A 211 -1.89 -24.96 -20.50
C GLY A 211 -1.71 -24.37 -21.91
N GLN A 212 -1.83 -25.22 -22.93
CA GLN A 212 -1.53 -24.95 -24.35
C GLN A 212 -2.12 -23.65 -24.95
N HIS A 213 -3.11 -23.03 -24.31
CA HIS A 213 -3.74 -21.80 -24.80
C HIS A 213 -2.92 -20.53 -24.50
N ILE A 214 -2.21 -20.50 -23.37
CA ILE A 214 -1.39 -19.34 -22.94
C ILE A 214 -0.15 -19.20 -23.83
N ASN A 215 0.40 -20.31 -24.32
CA ASN A 215 1.60 -20.31 -25.17
C ASN A 215 1.34 -19.97 -26.65
N LYS A 216 0.07 -19.79 -27.05
CA LYS A 216 -0.28 -19.51 -28.46
C LYS A 216 -0.73 -18.08 -28.74
N THR A 217 -1.17 -17.34 -27.73
CA THR A 217 -1.68 -15.97 -27.90
C THR A 217 -0.74 -14.95 -27.23
N SER A 218 -0.31 -13.96 -28.01
CA SER A 218 0.48 -12.82 -27.52
C SER A 218 -0.46 -11.80 -26.88
N SER A 219 -1.03 -12.14 -25.71
CA SER A 219 -1.97 -11.27 -24.98
C SER A 219 -1.27 -10.31 -24.02
N ALA A 220 -0.02 -10.59 -23.65
CA ALA A 220 0.73 -9.71 -22.77
C ALA A 220 1.17 -8.42 -23.48
N ILE A 221 1.04 -7.32 -22.78
CA ILE A 221 1.37 -5.97 -23.26
C ILE A 221 2.51 -5.39 -22.42
N ARG A 222 3.48 -4.81 -23.11
CA ARG A 222 4.51 -3.94 -22.52
C ARG A 222 4.41 -2.57 -23.19
N ILE A 223 4.25 -1.53 -22.38
CA ILE A 223 4.26 -0.14 -22.86
C ILE A 223 5.50 0.54 -22.32
N THR A 224 6.27 1.13 -23.23
CA THR A 224 7.43 1.96 -22.91
C THR A 224 7.11 3.39 -23.32
N HIS A 225 7.16 4.32 -22.37
CA HIS A 225 7.09 5.75 -22.65
C HIS A 225 8.49 6.24 -23.01
N ILE A 226 8.68 6.57 -24.30
CA ILE A 226 10.01 6.85 -24.90
C ILE A 226 10.71 8.03 -24.19
N PRO A 227 10.03 9.17 -23.93
CA PRO A 227 10.69 10.34 -23.35
C PRO A 227 11.19 10.12 -21.91
N THR A 228 10.47 9.34 -21.12
CA THR A 228 10.82 9.11 -19.70
C THR A 228 11.49 7.78 -19.43
N GLY A 229 11.50 6.87 -20.41
CA GLY A 229 12.02 5.51 -20.26
C GLY A 229 11.18 4.61 -19.34
N VAL A 230 9.99 5.06 -18.92
CA VAL A 230 9.11 4.28 -18.03
C VAL A 230 8.57 3.08 -18.78
N VAL A 231 8.71 1.90 -18.18
CA VAL A 231 8.19 0.65 -18.70
C VAL A 231 7.12 0.12 -17.75
N VAL A 232 5.98 -0.27 -18.31
CA VAL A 232 4.90 -0.99 -17.61
C VAL A 232 4.52 -2.23 -18.43
N GLN A 233 4.04 -3.26 -17.73
CA GLN A 233 3.61 -4.51 -18.38
C GLN A 233 2.38 -5.06 -17.67
N CYS A 234 1.48 -5.66 -18.47
CA CYS A 234 0.29 -6.34 -17.97
C CYS A 234 0.04 -7.60 -18.80
N GLN A 235 -0.24 -8.73 -18.13
CA GLN A 235 -0.49 -10.04 -18.78
C GLN A 235 -1.61 -10.84 -18.11
N ASN A 236 -2.35 -10.23 -17.17
CA ASN A 236 -3.32 -10.94 -16.33
C ASN A 236 -4.62 -11.32 -17.08
N GLU A 237 -5.02 -10.51 -18.05
CA GLU A 237 -6.26 -10.73 -18.77
C GLU A 237 -6.06 -11.59 -20.01
N ARG A 238 -7.13 -12.33 -20.40
CA ARG A 238 -7.15 -13.10 -21.65
C ARG A 238 -7.22 -12.20 -22.88
N SER A 239 -7.75 -10.98 -22.74
CA SER A 239 -7.91 -10.00 -23.79
C SER A 239 -6.70 -9.07 -23.84
N GLN A 240 -6.06 -8.99 -25.00
CA GLN A 240 -5.00 -8.02 -25.28
C GLN A 240 -5.46 -6.57 -25.06
N PHE A 241 -6.73 -6.28 -25.35
CA PHE A 241 -7.31 -4.95 -25.18
C PHE A 241 -7.40 -4.56 -23.70
N GLN A 242 -7.89 -5.46 -22.84
CA GLN A 242 -7.96 -5.22 -21.40
C GLN A 242 -6.58 -5.08 -20.77
N ASN A 243 -5.60 -5.89 -21.20
CA ASN A 243 -4.21 -5.73 -20.77
C ASN A 243 -3.63 -4.38 -21.20
N LYS A 244 -3.98 -3.89 -22.40
CA LYS A 244 -3.55 -2.57 -22.89
C LYS A 244 -4.15 -1.46 -22.03
N ASP A 245 -5.44 -1.52 -21.73
CA ASP A 245 -6.11 -0.49 -20.94
C ASP A 245 -5.55 -0.43 -19.51
N LYS A 246 -5.35 -1.59 -18.86
CA LYS A 246 -4.71 -1.66 -17.54
C LYS A 246 -3.26 -1.16 -17.58
N ALA A 247 -2.48 -1.54 -18.58
CA ALA A 247 -1.11 -1.05 -18.75
C ALA A 247 -1.08 0.47 -18.98
N MET A 248 -2.05 1.05 -19.71
CA MET A 248 -2.16 2.50 -19.87
C MET A 248 -2.49 3.21 -18.55
N GLN A 249 -3.39 2.66 -17.74
CA GLN A 249 -3.67 3.20 -16.40
C GLN A 249 -2.42 3.16 -15.51
N MET A 250 -1.68 2.04 -15.51
CA MET A 250 -0.41 1.92 -14.79
C MET A 250 0.63 2.94 -15.27
N LEU A 251 0.71 3.17 -16.59
CA LEU A 251 1.62 4.16 -17.15
C LEU A 251 1.24 5.58 -16.71
N LYS A 252 -0.05 5.95 -16.82
CA LYS A 252 -0.57 7.25 -16.37
C LYS A 252 -0.23 7.49 -14.90
N ALA A 253 -0.51 6.53 -14.02
CA ALA A 253 -0.19 6.62 -12.61
C ALA A 253 1.31 6.83 -12.37
N LYS A 254 2.16 6.10 -13.09
CA LYS A 254 3.61 6.20 -12.93
C LYS A 254 4.18 7.53 -13.44
N LEU A 255 3.67 8.04 -14.56
CA LEU A 255 4.06 9.35 -15.09
C LEU A 255 3.61 10.49 -14.17
N PHE A 256 2.43 10.37 -13.56
CA PHE A 256 1.98 11.32 -12.54
C PHE A 256 2.90 11.37 -11.33
N MET A 257 3.28 10.20 -10.81
CA MET A 257 4.23 10.15 -9.69
C MET A 257 5.57 10.76 -10.05
N LEU A 258 6.07 10.53 -11.28
CA LEU A 258 7.29 11.19 -11.76
C LEU A 258 7.11 12.71 -11.84
N LYS A 259 5.97 13.21 -12.31
CA LYS A 259 5.65 14.64 -12.37
C LYS A 259 5.59 15.25 -10.94
N GLN A 260 4.96 14.54 -10.01
CA GLN A 260 4.90 14.96 -8.60
C GLN A 260 6.29 14.93 -7.96
N GLN A 261 7.08 13.89 -8.21
CA GLN A 261 8.45 13.78 -7.72
C GLN A 261 9.35 14.86 -8.31
N ALA A 262 9.25 15.16 -9.61
CA ALA A 262 9.97 16.27 -10.24
C ALA A 262 9.60 17.63 -9.65
N ASN A 263 8.35 17.83 -9.23
CA ASN A 263 7.94 19.03 -8.52
C ASN A 263 8.50 19.10 -7.09
N VAL A 264 8.55 17.96 -6.39
CA VAL A 264 9.18 17.84 -5.07
C VAL A 264 10.70 18.02 -5.17
N GLU A 265 11.34 17.48 -6.21
CA GLU A 265 12.77 17.63 -6.49
C GLU A 265 13.11 19.10 -6.81
N LYS A 266 12.29 19.79 -7.60
CA LYS A 266 12.45 21.25 -7.80
C LYS A 266 12.38 22.05 -6.50
N LEU A 267 11.56 21.60 -5.54
CA LEU A 267 11.50 22.18 -4.20
C LEU A 267 12.67 21.74 -3.32
N SER A 268 13.23 20.56 -3.53
CA SER A 268 14.39 20.05 -2.79
C SER A 268 15.72 20.54 -3.36
N ASP A 269 15.83 20.79 -4.67
CA ASP A 269 16.98 21.48 -5.28
C ASP A 269 17.17 22.90 -4.74
N ILE A 270 16.06 23.54 -4.33
CA ILE A 270 16.11 24.79 -3.55
C ILE A 270 16.61 24.52 -2.10
N ARG A 271 16.58 23.26 -1.62
CA ARG A 271 16.96 22.88 -0.25
C ARG A 271 18.29 22.11 -0.12
N GLY A 272 18.92 21.69 -1.24
CA GLY A 272 20.23 21.02 -1.24
C GLY A 272 20.24 19.58 -0.71
N ASP A 273 20.89 18.68 -1.49
CA ASP A 273 21.25 17.28 -1.26
C ASP A 273 20.18 16.19 -1.49
N VAL A 274 20.26 15.64 -2.70
CA VAL A 274 19.69 14.33 -3.04
C VAL A 274 20.77 13.25 -2.88
N LYS A 275 20.58 12.32 -1.93
CA LYS A 275 21.45 11.14 -1.80
C LYS A 275 20.96 10.00 -2.69
N ASP A 276 21.88 9.44 -3.47
CA ASP A 276 21.73 8.29 -4.35
C ASP A 276 21.04 7.07 -3.68
N ILE A 277 20.35 6.28 -4.54
CA ILE A 277 19.71 4.98 -4.21
C ILE A 277 20.82 3.96 -3.89
N GLY A 278 21.29 3.99 -2.65
CA GLY A 278 22.26 3.07 -2.08
C GLY A 278 21.79 2.60 -0.71
N TRP A 279 22.51 1.70 -0.11
CA TRP A 279 22.31 1.02 1.17
C TRP A 279 21.70 1.82 2.36
N GLY A 280 21.32 3.08 2.22
CA GLY A 280 20.73 3.96 3.25
C GLY A 280 19.22 4.12 3.20
N ASN A 281 18.51 3.64 2.17
CA ASN A 281 17.09 3.94 1.95
C ASN A 281 16.11 2.83 2.35
N GLN A 282 16.55 1.87 3.18
CA GLN A 282 15.66 0.85 3.70
C GLN A 282 14.65 1.47 4.68
N ILE A 283 13.37 1.31 4.40
CA ILE A 283 12.30 1.79 5.28
C ILE A 283 12.11 0.89 6.49
N ARG A 284 12.26 -0.45 6.30
CA ARG A 284 12.01 -1.42 7.36
C ARG A 284 12.95 -2.61 7.26
N SER A 285 13.44 -3.06 8.43
CA SER A 285 14.23 -4.26 8.57
C SER A 285 13.49 -5.33 9.33
N TYR A 286 13.55 -6.55 8.81
CA TYR A 286 12.97 -7.76 9.39
C TYR A 286 14.11 -8.69 9.75
N VAL A 287 14.38 -8.85 11.05
CA VAL A 287 15.44 -9.70 11.57
C VAL A 287 14.80 -10.92 12.21
N MET A 288 15.15 -12.12 11.74
CA MET A 288 14.66 -13.38 12.28
C MET A 288 15.70 -14.10 13.14
N GLN A 289 16.98 -13.83 12.92
CA GLN A 289 18.10 -14.37 13.69
C GLN A 289 19.24 -13.35 13.81
N PRO A 290 19.98 -13.30 14.96
CA PRO A 290 19.90 -14.13 16.16
C PRO A 290 18.78 -13.73 17.14
N TYR A 291 18.12 -12.63 16.90
CA TYR A 291 16.94 -12.14 17.62
C TYR A 291 15.82 -11.85 16.62
N THR A 292 14.60 -11.78 17.10
CA THR A 292 13.43 -11.48 16.27
C THR A 292 13.03 -10.01 16.45
N MET A 293 13.01 -9.24 15.37
CA MET A 293 12.60 -7.83 15.40
C MET A 293 12.22 -7.34 14.01
N VAL A 294 11.13 -6.58 13.93
CA VAL A 294 10.81 -5.73 12.79
C VAL A 294 10.94 -4.28 13.24
N LYS A 295 11.72 -3.48 12.53
CA LYS A 295 11.96 -2.06 12.85
C LYS A 295 11.79 -1.19 11.62
N ASP A 296 10.94 -0.18 11.72
CA ASP A 296 10.84 0.90 10.74
C ASP A 296 11.86 1.99 11.09
N HIS A 297 12.75 2.29 10.15
CA HIS A 297 13.85 3.23 10.38
C HIS A 297 13.43 4.68 10.31
N ARG A 298 12.28 4.98 9.72
CA ARG A 298 11.74 6.36 9.57
C ARG A 298 11.10 6.84 10.85
N THR A 299 10.32 5.97 11.48
CA THR A 299 9.50 6.31 12.66
C THR A 299 10.11 5.80 13.96
N GLY A 300 11.01 4.82 13.88
CA GLY A 300 11.52 4.09 15.04
C GLY A 300 10.55 3.07 15.62
N ALA A 301 9.38 2.86 14.99
CA ALA A 301 8.44 1.84 15.42
C ALA A 301 9.05 0.44 15.26
N GLU A 302 8.88 -0.41 16.29
CA GLU A 302 9.44 -1.76 16.31
C GLU A 302 8.46 -2.77 16.89
N SER A 303 8.58 -4.02 16.46
CA SER A 303 7.81 -5.16 16.96
C SER A 303 8.72 -6.39 17.10
N GLY A 304 8.69 -7.04 18.27
CA GLY A 304 9.36 -8.32 18.50
C GLY A 304 8.61 -9.52 17.91
N ASN A 305 7.31 -9.36 17.63
CA ASN A 305 6.49 -10.43 17.08
C ASN A 305 6.54 -10.44 15.54
N VAL A 306 7.67 -10.91 15.00
CA VAL A 306 7.86 -11.00 13.54
C VAL A 306 6.81 -11.87 12.87
N SER A 307 6.33 -12.91 13.56
CA SER A 307 5.33 -13.83 13.00
C SER A 307 4.00 -13.13 12.74
N ALA A 308 3.51 -12.35 13.71
CA ALA A 308 2.28 -11.56 13.53
C ALA A 308 2.41 -10.55 12.38
N VAL A 309 3.55 -9.85 12.31
CA VAL A 309 3.83 -8.91 11.21
C VAL A 309 3.81 -9.63 9.86
N MET A 310 4.43 -10.80 9.74
CA MET A 310 4.43 -11.59 8.50
C MET A 310 3.06 -12.19 8.17
N ASP A 311 2.18 -12.25 9.15
CA ASP A 311 0.77 -12.67 8.98
C ASP A 311 -0.18 -11.50 8.71
N GLY A 312 0.35 -10.27 8.57
CA GLY A 312 -0.40 -9.09 8.13
C GLY A 312 -0.63 -8.02 9.19
N ASP A 313 -0.16 -8.21 10.44
CA ASP A 313 -0.26 -7.20 11.51
C ASP A 313 0.78 -6.08 11.29
N ILE A 314 0.51 -5.19 10.33
CA ILE A 314 1.40 -4.08 9.94
C ILE A 314 0.85 -2.69 10.30
N ASP A 315 -0.36 -2.59 10.84
CA ASP A 315 -1.04 -1.32 11.13
C ASP A 315 -0.24 -0.42 12.04
N LYS A 316 0.44 -0.99 13.03
CA LYS A 316 1.35 -0.26 13.91
C LYS A 316 2.37 0.58 13.14
N PHE A 317 2.92 0.04 12.06
CA PHE A 317 3.93 0.74 11.24
C PHE A 317 3.29 1.77 10.32
N ILE A 318 2.14 1.43 9.74
CA ILE A 318 1.35 2.34 8.89
C ILE A 318 0.93 3.57 9.70
N ILE A 319 0.34 3.36 10.87
CA ILE A 319 -0.12 4.43 11.77
C ILE A 319 1.05 5.30 12.23
N ALA A 320 2.16 4.66 12.65
CA ALA A 320 3.34 5.39 13.09
C ALA A 320 3.89 6.28 11.97
N TYR A 321 3.89 5.81 10.72
CA TYR A 321 4.34 6.60 9.58
C TYR A 321 3.39 7.75 9.25
N LEU A 322 2.09 7.51 9.20
CA LEU A 322 1.10 8.54 8.91
C LEU A 322 1.13 9.65 9.98
N THR A 323 1.24 9.26 11.26
CA THR A 323 1.38 10.20 12.37
C THR A 323 2.67 11.00 12.27
N TRP A 324 3.80 10.35 11.97
CA TRP A 324 5.09 11.00 11.78
C TRP A 324 5.05 12.02 10.64
N GLN A 325 4.41 11.67 9.52
CA GLN A 325 4.25 12.55 8.38
C GLN A 325 3.37 13.76 8.69
N SER A 326 2.27 13.58 9.43
CA SER A 326 1.36 14.67 9.81
C SER A 326 2.03 15.71 10.72
N LEU A 327 3.02 15.31 11.51
CA LEU A 327 3.81 16.18 12.36
C LEU A 327 4.90 16.95 11.59
N GLY A 328 4.97 16.82 10.26
CA GLY A 328 5.97 17.51 9.42
C GLY A 328 7.41 17.10 9.71
N CYS A 329 7.62 15.94 10.31
CA CYS A 329 8.94 15.42 10.61
C CYS A 329 9.58 14.88 9.33
N THR A 330 10.62 15.54 8.86
CA THR A 330 11.52 15.01 7.82
C THR A 330 12.32 13.83 8.37
N ALA A 331 12.69 12.88 7.49
CA ALA A 331 13.42 11.68 7.85
C ALA A 331 14.61 12.00 8.79
N ARG A 332 14.65 11.38 9.98
CA ARG A 332 15.87 11.32 10.75
C ARG A 332 16.89 10.58 9.90
N ASN A 333 18.02 11.25 9.62
CA ASN A 333 19.14 10.59 8.93
C ASN A 333 19.49 9.31 9.68
N ALA A 334 19.39 8.16 8.99
CA ALA A 334 19.78 6.85 9.50
C ALA A 334 21.32 6.77 9.54
N GLY A 335 21.95 7.67 10.28
CA GLY A 335 23.39 7.83 10.32
C GLY A 335 24.00 8.13 11.70
N ASP A 336 23.15 8.29 12.72
CA ASP A 336 23.66 8.52 14.09
C ASP A 336 23.24 7.35 15.01
N GLU A 337 23.88 6.19 14.80
CA GLU A 337 24.19 5.19 15.84
C GLU A 337 25.31 4.26 15.34
#